data_372657dd44e6cbd57b7d53773ba84ce1
#
_entry.id   372657dd44e6cbd57b7d53773ba84ce1
#
_cell.length_a   1.000
_cell.length_b   1.000
_cell.length_c   1.000
_cell.angle_alpha   90.00
_cell.angle_beta   90.00
_cell.angle_gamma   90.00
#
_symmetry.space_group_name_H-M   'P 1'
#
loop_
_entity.id
_entity.type
_entity.pdbx_description
1 polymer ?
#
loop_
_entity_poly.entity_id
_entity_poly.type
_entity_poly.pdbx_seq_one_letter_code
_entity_poly.pdbx_strand_id
1 'polypeptide(L)'
;MQLRRYIKDYSLSALGLANGGLALLAGFVVGSSFGLLAGLLSGAASLVAIFALALYSGLGPRFAAAERERRLWAAGKERLALARTRQKRLASLRVPDPAVKSVVDLAAMKAGMFIGACEKARQRDPLAEDAIGECVDLVDLYLKELDDASTERRYALPDDDPFTNAVERVSAALRDKIALLEKARLDIEGGLQREDRMAIKEQL
;
A
#
# COMPACT_ATOMS: atom_id res chain seq x y z
N MET A 1 19.98 15.05 8.50
CA MET A 1 18.64 14.43 8.71
C MET A 1 18.59 12.94 8.37
N GLN A 2 19.41 12.43 7.45
CA GLN A 2 19.45 11.01 7.05
C GLN A 2 19.97 10.05 8.16
N LEU A 3 21.01 10.44 8.90
CA LEU A 3 21.63 9.57 9.92
C LEU A 3 20.68 9.22 11.07
N ARG A 4 19.87 10.17 11.58
CA ARG A 4 18.87 9.89 12.63
C ARG A 4 17.80 8.89 12.20
N ARG A 5 17.35 8.97 10.94
CA ARG A 5 16.38 8.02 10.38
C ARG A 5 17.01 6.63 10.22
N TYR A 6 18.23 6.59 9.72
CA TYR A 6 18.98 5.35 9.58
C TYR A 6 19.18 4.65 10.94
N ILE A 7 19.62 5.36 11.96
CA ILE A 7 19.81 4.80 13.33
C ILE A 7 18.49 4.20 13.85
N LYS A 8 17.37 4.94 13.69
CA LYS A 8 16.05 4.47 14.13
C LYS A 8 15.63 3.19 13.39
N ASP A 9 15.77 3.16 12.07
CA ASP A 9 15.33 2.03 11.26
C ASP A 9 16.22 0.80 11.49
N TYR A 10 17.53 1.02 11.67
CA TYR A 10 18.48 -0.05 12.03
C TYR A 10 18.21 -0.61 13.43
N SER A 11 18.07 0.24 14.44
CA SER A 11 17.87 -0.22 15.84
C SER A 11 16.59 -1.03 16.03
N LEU A 12 15.59 -0.81 15.20
CA LEU A 12 14.32 -1.54 15.23
C LEU A 12 14.29 -2.72 14.24
N SER A 13 15.35 -2.92 13.44
CA SER A 13 15.49 -4.12 12.61
C SER A 13 15.85 -5.34 13.45
N ALA A 14 15.59 -6.54 12.92
CA ALA A 14 15.95 -7.78 13.59
C ALA A 14 17.44 -7.84 13.92
N LEU A 15 18.31 -7.34 13.03
CA LEU A 15 19.76 -7.27 13.25
C LEU A 15 20.10 -6.26 14.36
N GLY A 16 19.48 -5.07 14.37
CA GLY A 16 19.69 -4.05 15.38
C GLY A 16 19.27 -4.53 16.79
N LEU A 17 18.14 -5.22 16.89
CA LEU A 17 17.66 -5.82 18.14
C LEU A 17 18.61 -6.93 18.64
N ALA A 18 19.05 -7.80 17.74
CA ALA A 18 20.04 -8.85 18.09
C ALA A 18 21.37 -8.25 18.58
N ASN A 19 21.85 -7.22 17.89
CA ASN A 19 23.08 -6.50 18.27
C ASN A 19 22.94 -5.78 19.61
N GLY A 20 21.79 -5.16 19.89
CA GLY A 20 21.46 -4.57 21.18
C GLY A 20 21.47 -5.62 22.30
N GLY A 21 20.88 -6.79 22.05
CA GLY A 21 20.88 -7.91 22.98
C GLY A 21 22.29 -8.43 23.29
N LEU A 22 23.14 -8.58 22.27
CA LEU A 22 24.55 -8.98 22.44
C LEU A 22 25.36 -7.97 23.25
N ALA A 23 25.17 -6.68 22.99
CA ALA A 23 25.84 -5.62 23.76
C ALA A 23 25.41 -5.59 25.22
N LEU A 24 24.13 -5.84 25.52
CA LEU A 24 23.61 -5.95 26.89
C LEU A 24 24.19 -7.19 27.59
N LEU A 25 24.26 -8.32 26.91
CA LEU A 25 24.90 -9.55 27.47
C LEU A 25 26.38 -9.33 27.77
N ALA A 26 27.12 -8.69 26.85
CA ALA A 26 28.55 -8.36 27.10
C ALA A 26 28.70 -7.44 28.31
N GLY A 27 27.85 -6.39 28.41
CA GLY A 27 27.83 -5.50 29.57
C GLY A 27 27.52 -6.21 30.88
N PHE A 28 26.55 -7.14 30.87
CA PHE A 28 26.16 -7.91 32.04
C PHE A 28 27.31 -8.85 32.52
N VAL A 29 27.94 -9.59 31.61
CA VAL A 29 29.05 -10.48 31.92
C VAL A 29 30.23 -9.73 32.53
N VAL A 30 30.62 -8.58 31.94
CA VAL A 30 31.71 -7.77 32.48
C VAL A 30 31.29 -7.09 33.79
N GLY A 31 30.07 -6.62 33.88
CA GLY A 31 29.55 -5.98 35.08
C GLY A 31 29.50 -6.91 36.30
N SER A 32 29.17 -8.18 36.10
CA SER A 32 29.15 -9.20 37.16
C SER A 32 30.54 -9.53 37.67
N SER A 33 31.58 -9.38 36.84
CA SER A 33 32.96 -9.72 37.20
C SER A 33 33.77 -8.53 37.72
N PHE A 34 33.54 -7.33 37.17
CA PHE A 34 34.38 -6.15 37.37
C PHE A 34 33.62 -4.91 37.92
N GLY A 35 32.34 -5.08 38.22
CA GLY A 35 31.48 -4.02 38.75
C GLY A 35 30.70 -3.25 37.69
N LEU A 36 29.67 -2.54 38.16
CA LEU A 36 28.62 -1.94 37.34
C LEU A 36 29.15 -0.93 36.34
N LEU A 37 30.13 -0.11 36.69
CA LEU A 37 30.74 0.87 35.78
C LEU A 37 31.47 0.20 34.62
N ALA A 38 32.23 -0.85 34.88
CA ALA A 38 32.94 -1.61 33.86
C ALA A 38 31.95 -2.31 32.90
N GLY A 39 30.84 -2.82 33.43
CA GLY A 39 29.75 -3.39 32.65
C GLY A 39 29.09 -2.40 31.70
N LEU A 40 28.76 -1.18 32.16
CA LEU A 40 28.18 -0.13 31.36
C LEU A 40 29.12 0.34 30.23
N LEU A 41 30.40 0.53 30.54
CA LEU A 41 31.41 0.93 29.55
C LEU A 41 31.64 -0.18 28.51
N SER A 42 31.70 -1.45 28.91
CA SER A 42 31.82 -2.57 28.01
C SER A 42 30.61 -2.75 27.10
N GLY A 43 29.42 -2.65 27.66
CA GLY A 43 28.17 -2.70 26.88
C GLY A 43 28.09 -1.58 25.83
N ALA A 44 28.43 -0.35 26.23
CA ALA A 44 28.43 0.80 25.31
C ALA A 44 29.49 0.65 24.21
N ALA A 45 30.71 0.23 24.56
CA ALA A 45 31.81 0.00 23.61
C ALA A 45 31.43 -1.11 22.60
N SER A 46 30.86 -2.23 23.11
CA SER A 46 30.38 -3.33 22.26
C SER A 46 29.30 -2.87 21.29
N LEU A 47 28.35 -2.06 21.75
CA LEU A 47 27.28 -1.53 20.90
C LEU A 47 27.82 -0.64 19.79
N VAL A 48 28.79 0.24 20.10
CA VAL A 48 29.43 1.10 19.08
C VAL A 48 30.24 0.26 18.10
N ALA A 49 31.02 -0.72 18.57
CA ALA A 49 31.84 -1.59 17.71
C ALA A 49 30.97 -2.44 16.76
N ILE A 50 29.90 -3.05 17.26
CA ILE A 50 28.97 -3.86 16.45
C ILE A 50 28.24 -2.97 15.42
N PHE A 51 27.84 -1.76 15.84
CA PHE A 51 27.19 -0.81 14.92
C PHE A 51 28.15 -0.35 13.81
N ALA A 52 29.41 -0.05 14.15
CA ALA A 52 30.44 0.31 13.16
C ALA A 52 30.71 -0.85 12.19
N LEU A 53 30.78 -2.08 12.69
CA LEU A 53 30.96 -3.28 11.87
C LEU A 53 29.78 -3.50 10.93
N ALA A 54 28.55 -3.32 11.41
CA ALA A 54 27.33 -3.44 10.59
C ALA A 54 27.27 -2.38 9.47
N LEU A 55 27.76 -1.16 9.76
CA LEU A 55 27.88 -0.12 8.74
C LEU A 55 28.95 -0.47 7.70
N TYR A 56 30.12 -0.90 8.15
CA TYR A 56 31.25 -1.22 7.28
C TYR A 56 30.97 -2.42 6.37
N SER A 57 30.29 -3.45 6.91
CA SER A 57 29.89 -4.65 6.15
C SER A 57 28.78 -4.41 5.13
N GLY A 58 28.12 -3.24 5.15
CA GLY A 58 26.95 -2.94 4.31
C GLY A 58 25.68 -3.69 4.70
N LEU A 59 25.72 -4.53 5.73
CA LEU A 59 24.54 -5.26 6.21
C LEU A 59 23.56 -4.32 6.92
N GLY A 60 24.04 -3.38 7.70
CA GLY A 60 23.18 -2.43 8.42
C GLY A 60 22.24 -1.64 7.50
N PRO A 61 22.70 -1.03 6.39
CA PRO A 61 21.84 -0.35 5.44
C PRO A 61 20.77 -1.26 4.81
N ARG A 62 21.11 -2.50 4.47
CA ARG A 62 20.17 -3.49 3.91
C ARG A 62 19.05 -3.83 4.89
N PHE A 63 19.39 -4.10 6.15
CA PHE A 63 18.39 -4.40 7.18
C PHE A 63 17.54 -3.17 7.53
N ALA A 64 18.11 -1.97 7.58
CA ALA A 64 17.36 -0.74 7.78
C ALA A 64 16.36 -0.46 6.65
N ALA A 65 16.77 -0.70 5.39
CA ALA A 65 15.88 -0.57 4.23
C ALA A 65 14.73 -1.57 4.29
N ALA A 66 15.02 -2.85 4.55
CA ALA A 66 13.99 -3.89 4.66
C ALA A 66 12.99 -3.61 5.80
N GLU A 67 13.47 -3.10 6.94
CA GLU A 67 12.60 -2.74 8.05
C GLU A 67 11.73 -1.52 7.72
N ARG A 68 12.28 -0.54 7.00
CA ARG A 68 11.51 0.61 6.51
C ARG A 68 10.40 0.17 5.57
N GLU A 69 10.68 -0.70 4.63
CA GLU A 69 9.67 -1.26 3.71
C GLU A 69 8.57 -2.01 4.46
N ARG A 70 8.95 -2.85 5.43
CA ARG A 70 7.98 -3.56 6.28
C ARG A 70 7.04 -2.61 7.00
N ARG A 71 7.55 -1.49 7.53
CA ARG A 71 6.73 -0.49 8.23
C ARG A 71 5.84 0.28 7.30
N LEU A 72 6.36 0.70 6.14
CA LEU A 72 5.57 1.37 5.13
C LEU A 72 4.43 0.47 4.65
N TRP A 73 4.72 -0.82 4.46
CA TRP A 73 3.70 -1.82 4.12
C TRP A 73 2.69 -2.01 5.25
N ALA A 74 3.13 -2.14 6.50
CA ALA A 74 2.25 -2.30 7.65
C ALA A 74 1.30 -1.10 7.82
N ALA A 75 1.82 0.12 7.72
CA ALA A 75 1.02 1.34 7.75
C ALA A 75 0.04 1.44 6.56
N GLY A 76 0.38 0.81 5.44
CA GLY A 76 -0.45 0.80 4.25
C GLY A 76 -1.57 -0.25 4.24
N LYS A 77 -1.49 -1.26 5.09
CA LYS A 77 -2.48 -2.36 5.12
C LYS A 77 -3.90 -1.87 5.40
N GLU A 78 -4.07 -0.89 6.27
CA GLU A 78 -5.38 -0.33 6.59
C GLU A 78 -6.03 0.33 5.37
N ARG A 79 -5.26 1.09 4.59
CA ARG A 79 -5.76 1.72 3.36
C ARG A 79 -6.11 0.68 2.30
N LEU A 80 -5.29 -0.37 2.15
CA LEU A 80 -5.58 -1.46 1.22
C LEU A 80 -6.83 -2.25 1.66
N ALA A 81 -7.03 -2.44 2.97
CA ALA A 81 -8.26 -3.03 3.51
C ALA A 81 -9.48 -2.16 3.22
N LEU A 82 -9.34 -0.83 3.33
CA LEU A 82 -10.39 0.11 2.95
C LEU A 82 -10.69 0.04 1.45
N ALA A 83 -9.67 0.02 0.59
CA ALA A 83 -9.83 -0.16 -0.85
C ALA A 83 -10.56 -1.47 -1.18
N ARG A 84 -10.24 -2.56 -0.48
CA ARG A 84 -10.96 -3.85 -0.61
C ARG A 84 -12.42 -3.75 -0.18
N THR A 85 -12.72 -3.03 0.89
CA THR A 85 -14.10 -2.80 1.33
C THR A 85 -14.87 -2.00 0.28
N ARG A 86 -14.27 -0.96 -0.28
CA ARG A 86 -14.84 -0.15 -1.37
C ARG A 86 -15.06 -0.99 -2.63
N GLN A 87 -14.11 -1.83 -3.01
CA GLN A 87 -14.24 -2.76 -4.15
C GLN A 87 -15.43 -3.73 -3.95
N LYS A 88 -15.58 -4.30 -2.75
CA LYS A 88 -16.72 -5.16 -2.44
C LYS A 88 -18.05 -4.39 -2.49
N ARG A 89 -18.07 -3.15 -1.97
CA ARG A 89 -19.23 -2.28 -2.07
C ARG A 89 -19.58 -2.03 -3.54
N LEU A 90 -18.61 -1.65 -4.38
CA LEU A 90 -18.80 -1.44 -5.81
C LEU A 90 -19.42 -2.66 -6.49
N ALA A 91 -18.91 -3.86 -6.21
CA ALA A 91 -19.44 -5.12 -6.74
C ALA A 91 -20.87 -5.45 -6.26
N SER A 92 -21.28 -4.91 -5.10
CA SER A 92 -22.62 -5.17 -4.52
C SER A 92 -23.68 -4.12 -4.90
N LEU A 93 -23.28 -3.02 -5.55
CA LEU A 93 -24.21 -1.96 -5.92
C LEU A 93 -25.22 -2.46 -6.98
N ARG A 94 -26.49 -2.17 -6.72
CA ARG A 94 -27.58 -2.48 -7.66
C ARG A 94 -27.76 -1.30 -8.59
N VAL A 95 -27.22 -1.41 -9.79
CA VAL A 95 -27.34 -0.41 -10.85
C VAL A 95 -28.44 -0.86 -11.80
N PRO A 96 -29.53 -0.07 -11.97
CA PRO A 96 -30.67 -0.47 -12.82
C PRO A 96 -30.34 -0.49 -14.31
N ASP A 97 -29.48 0.45 -14.75
CA ASP A 97 -29.06 0.54 -16.15
C ASP A 97 -28.02 -0.52 -16.49
N PRO A 98 -28.28 -1.42 -17.47
CA PRO A 98 -27.36 -2.51 -17.81
C PRO A 98 -26.03 -2.02 -18.44
N ALA A 99 -26.02 -0.88 -19.13
CA ALA A 99 -24.80 -0.32 -19.70
C ALA A 99 -23.86 0.19 -18.60
N VAL A 100 -24.40 0.99 -17.67
CA VAL A 100 -23.63 1.44 -16.49
C VAL A 100 -23.21 0.25 -15.63
N LYS A 101 -24.12 -0.71 -15.40
CA LYS A 101 -23.81 -1.91 -14.62
C LYS A 101 -22.61 -2.67 -15.17
N SER A 102 -22.53 -2.86 -16.49
CA SER A 102 -21.40 -3.55 -17.12
C SER A 102 -20.07 -2.87 -16.84
N VAL A 103 -20.03 -1.54 -16.83
CA VAL A 103 -18.83 -0.75 -16.54
C VAL A 103 -18.49 -0.81 -15.04
N VAL A 104 -19.49 -0.79 -14.17
CA VAL A 104 -19.31 -0.95 -12.70
C VAL A 104 -18.75 -2.32 -12.37
N ASP A 105 -19.29 -3.39 -12.96
CA ASP A 105 -18.79 -4.74 -12.77
C ASP A 105 -17.33 -4.89 -13.26
N LEU A 106 -17.00 -4.26 -14.40
CA LEU A 106 -15.63 -4.18 -14.90
C LEU A 106 -14.71 -3.41 -13.95
N ALA A 107 -15.14 -2.27 -13.41
CA ALA A 107 -14.39 -1.50 -12.43
C ALA A 107 -14.12 -2.30 -11.16
N ALA A 108 -15.13 -2.99 -10.63
CA ALA A 108 -14.99 -3.85 -9.45
C ALA A 108 -14.01 -5.00 -9.69
N MET A 109 -14.05 -5.62 -10.86
CA MET A 109 -13.10 -6.67 -11.27
C MET A 109 -11.67 -6.14 -11.36
N LYS A 110 -11.45 -5.00 -12.05
CA LYS A 110 -10.11 -4.41 -12.20
C LYS A 110 -9.55 -3.92 -10.87
N ALA A 111 -10.37 -3.35 -9.99
CA ALA A 111 -10.00 -3.01 -8.63
C ALA A 111 -9.55 -4.25 -7.83
N GLY A 112 -10.25 -5.37 -7.96
CA GLY A 112 -9.84 -6.64 -7.34
C GLY A 112 -8.50 -7.16 -7.84
N MET A 113 -8.24 -7.09 -9.15
CA MET A 113 -6.97 -7.47 -9.76
C MET A 113 -5.82 -6.56 -9.29
N PHE A 114 -6.03 -5.24 -9.22
CA PHE A 114 -5.07 -4.27 -8.71
C PHE A 114 -4.70 -4.56 -7.23
N ILE A 115 -5.71 -4.76 -6.38
CA ILE A 115 -5.48 -5.09 -4.96
C ILE A 115 -4.67 -6.38 -4.82
N GLY A 116 -4.98 -7.41 -5.61
CA GLY A 116 -4.22 -8.67 -5.64
C GLY A 116 -2.76 -8.48 -6.07
N ALA A 117 -2.50 -7.63 -7.07
CA ALA A 117 -1.14 -7.27 -7.50
C ALA A 117 -0.38 -6.55 -6.38
N CYS A 118 -1.02 -5.57 -5.70
CA CYS A 118 -0.43 -4.87 -4.56
C CYS A 118 -0.03 -5.82 -3.43
N GLU A 119 -0.88 -6.79 -3.09
CA GLU A 119 -0.60 -7.77 -2.03
C GLU A 119 0.56 -8.69 -2.41
N LYS A 120 0.59 -9.16 -3.65
CA LYS A 120 1.65 -10.03 -4.16
C LYS A 120 3.00 -9.32 -4.20
N ALA A 121 3.04 -8.09 -4.72
CA ALA A 121 4.26 -7.29 -4.84
C ALA A 121 4.68 -6.61 -3.53
N ARG A 122 3.81 -6.54 -2.53
CA ARG A 122 3.96 -5.69 -1.34
C ARG A 122 4.21 -4.22 -1.69
N GLN A 123 3.73 -3.80 -2.84
CA GLN A 123 3.80 -2.44 -3.35
C GLN A 123 2.41 -1.82 -3.34
N ARG A 124 2.36 -0.49 -3.33
CA ARG A 124 1.11 0.27 -3.28
C ARG A 124 1.16 1.43 -4.25
N ASP A 125 0.01 1.75 -4.79
CA ASP A 125 -0.23 2.98 -5.52
C ASP A 125 -1.41 3.73 -4.87
N PRO A 126 -1.11 4.78 -4.08
CA PRO A 126 -2.15 5.55 -3.40
C PRO A 126 -3.18 6.18 -4.35
N LEU A 127 -2.76 6.61 -5.55
CA LEU A 127 -3.67 7.20 -6.54
C LEU A 127 -4.67 6.17 -7.05
N ALA A 128 -4.21 4.96 -7.33
CA ALA A 128 -5.08 3.87 -7.74
C ALA A 128 -5.99 3.39 -6.59
N GLU A 129 -5.50 3.37 -5.35
CA GLU A 129 -6.34 3.08 -4.17
C GLU A 129 -7.47 4.11 -4.00
N ASP A 130 -7.17 5.40 -4.17
CA ASP A 130 -8.15 6.48 -4.09
C ASP A 130 -9.15 6.42 -5.26
N ALA A 131 -8.70 6.04 -6.46
CA ALA A 131 -9.56 5.86 -7.63
C ALA A 131 -10.66 4.80 -7.41
N ILE A 132 -10.42 3.77 -6.58
CA ILE A 132 -11.46 2.80 -6.19
C ILE A 132 -12.56 3.49 -5.37
N GLY A 133 -12.17 4.41 -4.49
CA GLY A 133 -13.13 5.23 -3.73
C GLY A 133 -13.97 6.11 -4.66
N GLU A 134 -13.31 6.81 -5.57
CA GLU A 134 -13.96 7.68 -6.53
C GLU A 134 -14.94 6.92 -7.45
N CYS A 135 -14.64 5.65 -7.80
CA CYS A 135 -15.60 4.82 -8.52
C CYS A 135 -16.88 4.59 -7.72
N VAL A 136 -16.78 4.35 -6.40
CA VAL A 136 -17.97 4.20 -5.55
C VAL A 136 -18.75 5.49 -5.48
N ASP A 137 -18.07 6.61 -5.27
CA ASP A 137 -18.70 7.93 -5.13
C ASP A 137 -19.41 8.35 -6.44
N LEU A 138 -18.81 8.05 -7.61
CA LEU A 138 -19.42 8.28 -8.92
C LEU A 138 -20.72 7.48 -9.11
N VAL A 139 -20.71 6.21 -8.71
CA VAL A 139 -21.91 5.37 -8.83
C VAL A 139 -22.98 5.78 -7.81
N ASP A 140 -22.59 6.12 -6.58
CA ASP A 140 -23.53 6.63 -5.57
C ASP A 140 -24.19 7.95 -6.04
N LEU A 141 -23.40 8.85 -6.63
CA LEU A 141 -23.91 10.10 -7.21
C LEU A 141 -24.90 9.82 -8.36
N TYR A 142 -24.53 8.91 -9.27
CA TYR A 142 -25.41 8.50 -10.36
C TYR A 142 -26.73 7.92 -9.85
N LEU A 143 -26.68 7.04 -8.83
CA LEU A 143 -27.90 6.46 -8.25
C LEU A 143 -28.79 7.51 -7.59
N LYS A 144 -28.18 8.53 -6.98
CA LYS A 144 -28.90 9.67 -6.41
C LYS A 144 -29.56 10.53 -7.52
N GLU A 145 -28.81 10.88 -8.57
CA GLU A 145 -29.35 11.61 -9.73
C GLU A 145 -30.52 10.83 -10.37
N LEU A 146 -30.41 9.48 -10.37
CA LEU A 146 -31.46 8.61 -10.88
C LEU A 146 -32.75 8.65 -10.03
N ASP A 147 -32.59 8.69 -8.71
CA ASP A 147 -33.72 8.78 -7.77
C ASP A 147 -34.38 10.16 -7.85
N ASP A 148 -33.57 11.22 -7.86
CA ASP A 148 -34.04 12.59 -8.00
C ASP A 148 -34.82 12.78 -9.34
N ALA A 149 -34.26 12.28 -10.44
CA ALA A 149 -34.91 12.38 -11.74
C ALA A 149 -36.14 11.47 -11.87
N SER A 150 -36.22 10.34 -11.17
CA SER A 150 -37.46 9.54 -11.10
C SER A 150 -38.59 10.31 -10.46
N THR A 151 -38.29 11.23 -9.57
CA THR A 151 -39.21 12.14 -8.90
C THR A 151 -39.61 13.27 -9.87
N GLU A 152 -38.66 13.86 -10.61
CA GLU A 152 -38.93 14.92 -11.58
C GLU A 152 -39.72 14.43 -12.82
N ARG A 153 -39.45 13.21 -13.31
CA ARG A 153 -40.20 12.59 -14.41
C ARG A 153 -41.71 12.47 -14.17
N ARG A 154 -42.13 12.43 -12.91
CA ARG A 154 -43.58 12.45 -12.57
C ARG A 154 -44.23 13.79 -12.92
N TYR A 155 -43.42 14.84 -13.15
CA TYR A 155 -43.86 16.20 -13.34
C TYR A 155 -43.37 16.86 -14.65
N ALA A 156 -42.48 16.21 -15.42
CA ALA A 156 -41.83 16.77 -16.61
C ALA A 156 -42.51 16.34 -17.91
N LEU A 157 -42.41 17.23 -18.92
CA LEU A 157 -42.82 16.98 -20.29
C LEU A 157 -41.89 15.98 -21.01
N PRO A 158 -42.37 15.21 -22.01
CA PRO A 158 -41.69 14.03 -22.55
C PRO A 158 -40.40 14.25 -23.35
N ASP A 159 -40.01 15.48 -23.69
CA ASP A 159 -38.97 15.77 -24.68
C ASP A 159 -37.55 16.01 -24.15
N ASP A 160 -37.34 16.11 -22.83
CA ASP A 160 -36.00 16.24 -22.23
C ASP A 160 -35.68 15.01 -21.39
N ASP A 161 -34.87 14.11 -21.93
CA ASP A 161 -34.35 13.00 -21.13
C ASP A 161 -32.95 13.34 -20.57
N PRO A 162 -32.88 13.89 -19.34
CA PRO A 162 -31.61 14.22 -18.69
C PRO A 162 -30.73 12.98 -18.40
N PHE A 163 -31.28 11.79 -18.61
CA PHE A 163 -30.65 10.52 -18.29
C PHE A 163 -29.55 10.10 -19.26
N THR A 164 -29.72 10.32 -20.56
CA THR A 164 -28.74 9.89 -21.56
C THR A 164 -27.38 10.51 -21.29
N ASN A 165 -27.36 11.79 -20.94
CA ASN A 165 -26.11 12.49 -20.56
C ASN A 165 -25.50 12.01 -19.25
N ALA A 166 -26.31 11.58 -18.26
CA ALA A 166 -25.81 11.07 -16.98
C ALA A 166 -25.16 9.70 -17.16
N VAL A 167 -25.77 8.79 -17.93
CA VAL A 167 -25.23 7.46 -18.27
C VAL A 167 -23.89 7.57 -18.98
N GLU A 168 -23.79 8.45 -19.99
CA GLU A 168 -22.55 8.65 -20.75
C GLU A 168 -21.44 9.24 -19.86
N ARG A 169 -21.74 10.29 -19.08
CA ARG A 169 -20.78 10.93 -18.17
C ARG A 169 -20.21 9.95 -17.15
N VAL A 170 -21.08 9.19 -16.48
CA VAL A 170 -20.64 8.22 -15.46
C VAL A 170 -19.85 7.08 -16.08
N SER A 171 -20.31 6.58 -17.24
CA SER A 171 -19.60 5.52 -17.95
C SER A 171 -18.22 5.98 -18.43
N ALA A 172 -18.07 7.20 -18.93
CA ALA A 172 -16.78 7.76 -19.32
C ALA A 172 -15.85 7.92 -18.11
N ALA A 173 -16.32 8.56 -17.04
CA ALA A 173 -15.55 8.75 -15.83
C ALA A 173 -15.09 7.43 -15.19
N LEU A 174 -15.94 6.40 -15.18
CA LEU A 174 -15.56 5.07 -14.71
C LEU A 174 -14.51 4.41 -15.60
N ARG A 175 -14.59 4.57 -16.93
CA ARG A 175 -13.57 4.04 -17.86
C ARG A 175 -12.20 4.67 -17.63
N ASP A 176 -12.14 5.97 -17.33
CA ASP A 176 -10.89 6.66 -17.01
C ASP A 176 -10.26 6.08 -15.72
N LYS A 177 -11.08 5.82 -14.70
CA LYS A 177 -10.60 5.17 -13.46
C LYS A 177 -10.16 3.73 -13.69
N ILE A 178 -10.87 2.97 -14.52
CA ILE A 178 -10.47 1.61 -14.93
C ILE A 178 -9.13 1.64 -15.63
N ALA A 179 -8.88 2.58 -16.54
CA ALA A 179 -7.59 2.72 -17.23
C ALA A 179 -6.45 3.02 -16.24
N LEU A 180 -6.69 3.87 -15.24
CA LEU A 180 -5.73 4.17 -14.18
C LEU A 180 -5.42 2.92 -13.34
N LEU A 181 -6.42 2.16 -12.92
CA LEU A 181 -6.26 0.91 -12.17
C LEU A 181 -5.47 -0.13 -12.98
N GLU A 182 -5.76 -0.28 -14.26
CA GLU A 182 -5.05 -1.21 -15.14
C GLU A 182 -3.58 -0.81 -15.32
N LYS A 183 -3.31 0.48 -15.53
CA LYS A 183 -1.95 0.99 -15.62
C LYS A 183 -1.17 0.73 -14.33
N ALA A 184 -1.72 1.08 -13.18
CA ALA A 184 -1.09 0.86 -11.88
C ALA A 184 -0.81 -0.62 -11.62
N ARG A 185 -1.74 -1.51 -12.00
CA ARG A 185 -1.56 -2.95 -11.91
C ARG A 185 -0.38 -3.43 -12.77
N LEU A 186 -0.32 -2.99 -14.03
CA LEU A 186 0.75 -3.37 -14.97
C LEU A 186 2.12 -2.86 -14.52
N ASP A 187 2.18 -1.66 -13.96
CA ASP A 187 3.41 -1.07 -13.41
C ASP A 187 3.94 -1.91 -12.23
N ILE A 188 3.07 -2.34 -11.32
CA ILE A 188 3.41 -3.22 -10.19
C ILE A 188 3.85 -4.61 -10.67
N GLU A 189 3.11 -5.23 -11.58
CA GLU A 189 3.46 -6.55 -12.14
C GLU A 189 4.76 -6.51 -12.95
N GLY A 190 4.99 -5.44 -13.70
CA GLY A 190 6.24 -5.21 -14.43
C GLY A 190 7.44 -5.02 -13.52
N GLY A 191 7.25 -4.43 -12.34
CA GLY A 191 8.26 -4.36 -11.29
C GLY A 191 8.68 -5.73 -10.78
N LEU A 192 7.70 -6.58 -10.42
CA LEU A 192 7.94 -7.97 -9.98
C LEU A 192 8.74 -8.79 -11.00
N GLN A 193 8.38 -8.70 -12.28
CA GLN A 193 9.10 -9.45 -13.33
C GLN A 193 10.55 -9.00 -13.48
N ARG A 194 10.87 -7.72 -13.24
CA ARG A 194 12.26 -7.23 -13.27
C ARG A 194 13.05 -7.73 -12.08
N GLU A 195 12.47 -7.75 -10.88
CA GLU A 195 13.09 -8.28 -9.68
C GLU A 195 13.40 -9.78 -9.81
N ASP A 196 12.45 -10.58 -10.31
CA ASP A 196 12.65 -12.01 -10.56
C ASP A 196 13.79 -12.26 -11.55
N ARG A 197 13.88 -11.47 -12.65
CA ARG A 197 14.96 -11.59 -13.62
C ARG A 197 16.33 -11.21 -13.05
N MET A 198 16.39 -10.22 -12.16
CA MET A 198 17.66 -9.85 -11.53
C MET A 198 18.10 -10.91 -10.51
N ALA A 199 17.19 -11.47 -9.73
CA ALA A 199 17.49 -12.53 -8.79
C ALA A 199 18.06 -13.79 -9.48
N ILE A 200 17.53 -14.15 -10.67
CA ILE A 200 18.04 -15.27 -11.48
C ILE A 200 19.46 -14.97 -12.01
N LYS A 201 19.75 -13.72 -12.41
CA LYS A 201 21.08 -13.33 -12.89
C LYS A 201 22.14 -13.30 -11.80
N GLU A 202 21.77 -13.07 -10.55
CA GLU A 202 22.71 -13.11 -9.41
C GLU A 202 23.02 -14.54 -8.94
N GLN A 203 22.22 -15.53 -9.40
CA GLN A 203 22.43 -16.96 -9.07
C GLN A 203 23.22 -17.75 -10.14
N LEU A 204 23.48 -17.14 -11.30
CA LEU A 204 24.29 -17.70 -12.39
C LEU A 204 25.69 -17.12 -12.43
#